data_d85fe0877589aa45b8284061625ba5a1
#
_entry.id   d85fe0877589aa45b8284061625ba5a1
#
_cell.length_a   1.000
_cell.length_b   1.000
_cell.length_c   1.000
_cell.angle_alpha   90.00
_cell.angle_beta   90.00
_cell.angle_gamma   90.00
#
_symmetry.space_group_name_H-M   'P 1'
#
loop_
_entity.id
_entity.type
_entity.pdbx_description
1 polymer ?
#
loop_
_entity_poly.entity_id
_entity_poly.type
_entity_poly.pdbx_seq_one_letter_code
_entity_poly.pdbx_strand_id
1 'polypeptide(L)'
;MKITKPSLSFWQIFNMNVGFLGIQYSFGLQQTAINPIFLYLGAPEDMLPILNIAGPVTGLIVQPIIGAMSDKTWSARWGRRKPYFLIGAILGSLCLFAFPTSPVLWFAVGLLWILDVGNNMAMEPYRAFVGDKLPEKQLSLGYQMQSLFVGAGILLANGSIVLFQYLFGGESVEVAGTIPT
;
A
#
# COMPACT_ATOMS: atom_id res chain seq x y z
N MET A 1 -12.63 -3.20 35.08
CA MET A 1 -11.21 -3.56 35.22
C MET A 1 -10.47 -3.13 33.94
N LYS A 2 -9.64 -2.04 33.98
CA LYS A 2 -8.81 -1.67 32.79
C LYS A 2 -7.72 -2.73 32.66
N ILE A 3 -7.81 -3.54 31.63
CA ILE A 3 -6.73 -4.49 31.30
C ILE A 3 -5.50 -3.64 30.89
N THR A 4 -4.50 -3.56 31.78
CA THR A 4 -3.25 -2.89 31.46
C THR A 4 -2.46 -3.72 30.48
N LYS A 5 -2.29 -3.19 29.26
CA LYS A 5 -1.45 -3.85 28.26
C LYS A 5 0.03 -3.81 28.70
N PRO A 6 0.80 -4.88 28.52
CA PRO A 6 2.23 -4.88 28.83
C PRO A 6 2.98 -3.90 27.91
N SER A 7 3.99 -3.23 28.45
CA SER A 7 4.89 -2.40 27.65
C SER A 7 5.78 -3.29 26.78
N LEU A 8 5.93 -2.91 25.53
CA LEU A 8 6.82 -3.58 24.57
C LEU A 8 8.16 -2.86 24.50
N SER A 9 9.24 -3.60 24.21
CA SER A 9 10.54 -3.02 23.93
C SER A 9 10.53 -2.28 22.59
N PHE A 10 11.51 -1.38 22.38
CA PHE A 10 11.69 -0.66 21.12
C PHE A 10 11.75 -1.61 19.92
N TRP A 11 12.54 -2.68 19.99
CA TRP A 11 12.66 -3.66 18.92
C TRP A 11 11.39 -4.47 18.65
N GLN A 12 10.58 -4.70 19.67
CA GLN A 12 9.27 -5.33 19.49
C GLN A 12 8.31 -4.40 18.74
N ILE A 13 8.32 -3.10 19.08
CA ILE A 13 7.52 -2.09 18.38
C ILE A 13 8.01 -1.92 16.94
N PHE A 14 9.32 -1.90 16.72
CA PHE A 14 9.91 -1.84 15.38
C PHE A 14 9.47 -3.04 14.55
N ASN A 15 9.71 -4.26 15.00
CA ASN A 15 9.37 -5.50 14.29
C ASN A 15 7.87 -5.63 14.03
N MET A 16 7.04 -5.15 14.96
CA MET A 16 5.59 -5.14 14.79
C MET A 16 5.16 -4.25 13.61
N ASN A 17 5.93 -3.22 13.27
CA ASN A 17 5.61 -2.26 12.22
C ASN A 17 6.29 -2.56 10.86
N VAL A 18 7.24 -3.50 10.79
CA VAL A 18 7.97 -3.84 9.55
C VAL A 18 7.04 -4.21 8.39
N GLY A 19 5.95 -4.93 8.66
CA GLY A 19 5.00 -5.30 7.60
C GLY A 19 4.31 -4.09 6.96
N PHE A 20 4.27 -2.94 7.64
CA PHE A 20 3.73 -1.71 7.06
C PHE A 20 4.61 -1.15 5.93
N LEU A 21 5.92 -1.43 5.96
CA LEU A 21 6.84 -1.11 4.87
C LEU A 21 6.39 -1.72 3.54
N GLY A 22 6.00 -3.00 3.53
CA GLY A 22 5.54 -3.68 2.31
C GLY A 22 4.28 -3.06 1.73
N ILE A 23 3.32 -2.68 2.58
CA ILE A 23 2.11 -1.99 2.16
C ILE A 23 2.46 -0.64 1.53
N GLN A 24 3.35 0.13 2.15
CA GLN A 24 3.74 1.44 1.65
C GLN A 24 4.64 1.35 0.41
N TYR A 25 5.43 0.29 0.29
CA TYR A 25 6.15 -0.02 -0.94
C TYR A 25 5.19 -0.26 -2.12
N SER A 26 4.11 -1.04 -1.88
CA SER A 26 3.05 -1.26 -2.87
C SER A 26 2.38 0.05 -3.30
N PHE A 27 2.02 0.92 -2.35
CA PHE A 27 1.47 2.25 -2.65
C PHE A 27 2.48 3.13 -3.42
N GLY A 28 3.76 3.11 -3.06
CA GLY A 28 4.80 3.85 -3.75
C GLY A 28 4.96 3.40 -5.20
N LEU A 29 4.99 2.08 -5.46
CA LEU A 29 5.02 1.54 -6.81
C LEU A 29 3.78 1.94 -7.60
N GLN A 30 2.61 1.84 -6.99
CA GLN A 30 1.34 2.25 -7.61
C GLN A 30 1.39 3.71 -8.07
N GLN A 31 1.81 4.64 -7.20
CA GLN A 31 1.85 6.07 -7.52
C GLN A 31 2.83 6.40 -8.64
N THR A 32 3.95 5.68 -8.73
CA THR A 32 5.01 6.00 -9.68
C THR A 32 4.88 5.24 -11.00
N ALA A 33 4.44 3.97 -10.98
CA ALA A 33 4.47 3.10 -12.15
C ALA A 33 3.15 3.06 -12.93
N ILE A 34 2.00 3.36 -12.31
CA ILE A 34 0.71 3.13 -12.97
C ILE A 34 0.41 4.16 -14.04
N ASN A 35 0.67 5.44 -13.79
CA ASN A 35 0.42 6.48 -14.79
C ASN A 35 1.22 6.27 -16.10
N PRO A 36 2.53 5.96 -16.07
CA PRO A 36 3.27 5.57 -17.28
C PRO A 36 2.65 4.39 -18.02
N ILE A 37 2.13 3.38 -17.30
CA ILE A 37 1.46 2.23 -17.92
C ILE A 37 0.15 2.67 -18.60
N PHE A 38 -0.66 3.51 -17.96
CA PHE A 38 -1.88 4.03 -18.57
C PHE A 38 -1.59 4.82 -19.85
N LEU A 39 -0.58 5.70 -19.84
CA LEU A 39 -0.16 6.45 -21.02
C LEU A 39 0.33 5.51 -22.13
N TYR A 40 1.12 4.49 -21.79
CA TYR A 40 1.57 3.47 -22.74
C TYR A 40 0.40 2.70 -23.37
N LEU A 41 -0.68 2.46 -22.62
CA LEU A 41 -1.90 1.82 -23.09
C LEU A 41 -2.86 2.79 -23.83
N GLY A 42 -2.40 4.02 -24.10
CA GLY A 42 -3.14 4.99 -24.90
C GLY A 42 -4.15 5.84 -24.12
N ALA A 43 -4.01 5.94 -22.80
CA ALA A 43 -4.84 6.87 -22.01
C ALA A 43 -4.45 8.33 -22.33
N PRO A 44 -5.41 9.23 -22.61
CA PRO A 44 -5.14 10.65 -22.66
C PRO A 44 -4.69 11.19 -21.29
N GLU A 45 -3.76 12.15 -21.28
CA GLU A 45 -3.25 12.72 -20.01
C GLU A 45 -4.33 13.37 -19.15
N ASP A 46 -5.32 14.01 -19.79
CA ASP A 46 -6.45 14.65 -19.13
C ASP A 46 -7.41 13.64 -18.45
N MET A 47 -7.37 12.37 -18.83
CA MET A 47 -8.14 11.30 -18.18
C MET A 47 -7.45 10.70 -16.95
N LEU A 48 -6.16 10.88 -16.77
CA LEU A 48 -5.41 10.28 -15.65
C LEU A 48 -6.03 10.56 -14.28
N PRO A 49 -6.50 11.79 -13.95
CA PRO A 49 -7.16 12.04 -12.66
C PRO A 49 -8.41 11.19 -12.45
N ILE A 50 -9.19 10.95 -13.50
CA ILE A 50 -10.41 10.13 -13.45
C ILE A 50 -10.04 8.65 -13.30
N LEU A 51 -9.03 8.18 -14.02
CA LEU A 51 -8.58 6.79 -13.95
C LEU A 51 -7.99 6.47 -12.55
N ASN A 52 -7.40 7.45 -11.88
CA ASN A 52 -6.85 7.31 -10.52
C ASN A 52 -7.89 7.55 -9.39
N ILE A 53 -9.16 7.75 -9.70
CA ILE A 53 -10.20 7.95 -8.69
C ILE A 53 -10.40 6.72 -7.79
N ALA A 54 -9.90 5.57 -8.21
CA ALA A 54 -9.94 4.32 -7.45
C ALA A 54 -9.40 4.49 -6.03
N GLY A 55 -8.24 5.15 -5.85
CA GLY A 55 -7.62 5.35 -4.54
C GLY A 55 -8.52 6.03 -3.52
N PRO A 56 -8.98 7.26 -3.77
CA PRO A 56 -9.91 7.96 -2.87
C PRO A 56 -11.21 7.20 -2.61
N VAL A 57 -11.80 6.60 -3.66
CA VAL A 57 -13.09 5.89 -3.53
C VAL A 57 -12.94 4.61 -2.70
N THR A 58 -11.92 3.81 -2.99
CA THR A 58 -11.67 2.57 -2.23
C THR A 58 -11.26 2.89 -0.80
N GLY A 59 -10.46 3.93 -0.58
CA GLY A 59 -10.11 4.40 0.77
C GLY A 59 -11.35 4.76 1.59
N LEU A 60 -12.28 5.50 1.00
CA LEU A 60 -13.50 5.91 1.67
C LEU A 60 -14.46 4.75 1.98
N ILE A 61 -14.53 3.76 1.10
CA ILE A 61 -15.49 2.66 1.21
C ILE A 61 -14.87 1.44 1.91
N VAL A 62 -13.69 1.01 1.46
CA VAL A 62 -13.09 -0.25 1.91
C VAL A 62 -12.58 -0.15 3.36
N GLN A 63 -11.94 0.97 3.72
CA GLN A 63 -11.37 1.11 5.07
C GLN A 63 -12.41 0.96 6.19
N PRO A 64 -13.58 1.65 6.19
CA PRO A 64 -14.59 1.46 7.22
C PRO A 64 -15.17 0.06 7.25
N ILE A 65 -15.43 -0.54 6.08
CA ILE A 65 -15.99 -1.89 5.97
C ILE A 65 -15.00 -2.91 6.55
N ILE A 66 -13.75 -2.89 6.12
CA ILE A 66 -12.72 -3.81 6.57
C ILE A 66 -12.37 -3.57 8.04
N GLY A 67 -12.34 -2.33 8.49
CA GLY A 67 -12.19 -1.99 9.90
C GLY A 67 -13.25 -2.69 10.74
N ALA A 68 -14.54 -2.47 10.42
CA ALA A 68 -15.67 -3.10 11.12
C ALA A 68 -15.66 -4.63 11.03
N MET A 69 -15.33 -5.19 9.87
CA MET A 69 -15.22 -6.64 9.69
C MET A 69 -14.08 -7.24 10.52
N SER A 70 -12.90 -6.60 10.51
CA SER A 70 -11.75 -7.08 11.27
C SER A 70 -11.96 -7.00 12.79
N ASP A 71 -12.78 -6.07 13.26
CA ASP A 71 -13.15 -5.96 14.67
C ASP A 71 -14.06 -7.11 15.13
N LYS A 72 -14.94 -7.60 14.25
CA LYS A 72 -15.89 -8.68 14.51
C LYS A 72 -15.30 -10.07 14.25
N THR A 73 -14.22 -10.15 13.48
CA THR A 73 -13.61 -11.45 13.14
C THR A 73 -12.81 -11.97 14.32
N TRP A 74 -12.98 -13.27 14.59
CA TRP A 74 -12.18 -14.00 15.58
C TRP A 74 -11.67 -15.30 14.96
N SER A 75 -10.35 -15.48 15.01
CA SER A 75 -9.71 -16.74 14.64
C SER A 75 -8.77 -17.17 15.75
N ALA A 76 -8.92 -18.39 16.25
CA ALA A 76 -8.05 -18.94 17.30
C ALA A 76 -6.58 -19.01 16.86
N ARG A 77 -6.32 -19.23 15.55
CA ARG A 77 -4.97 -19.37 14.98
C ARG A 77 -4.36 -18.05 14.54
N TRP A 78 -5.17 -17.14 13.96
CA TRP A 78 -4.67 -15.94 13.28
C TRP A 78 -5.01 -14.63 14.01
N GLY A 79 -5.91 -14.69 15.01
CA GLY A 79 -6.44 -13.51 15.68
C GLY A 79 -7.41 -12.73 14.78
N ARG A 80 -7.64 -11.46 15.10
CA ARG A 80 -8.64 -10.60 14.41
C ARG A 80 -8.13 -9.97 13.12
N ARG A 81 -6.91 -9.44 13.15
CA ARG A 81 -6.38 -8.52 12.13
C ARG A 81 -5.56 -9.21 11.03
N LYS A 82 -4.80 -10.28 11.40
CA LYS A 82 -3.83 -10.91 10.49
C LYS A 82 -4.42 -11.48 9.19
N PRO A 83 -5.63 -12.09 9.17
CA PRO A 83 -6.20 -12.58 7.91
C PRO A 83 -6.34 -11.48 6.85
N TYR A 84 -6.77 -10.30 7.28
CA TYR A 84 -6.96 -9.16 6.37
C TYR A 84 -5.65 -8.62 5.81
N PHE A 85 -4.58 -8.56 6.64
CA PHE A 85 -3.24 -8.20 6.14
C PHE A 85 -2.79 -9.14 5.05
N LEU A 86 -2.94 -10.45 5.30
CA LEU A 86 -2.46 -11.47 4.38
C LEU A 86 -3.25 -11.45 3.07
N ILE A 87 -4.57 -11.42 3.15
CA ILE A 87 -5.44 -11.38 1.95
C ILE A 87 -5.15 -10.11 1.16
N GLY A 88 -5.09 -8.95 1.81
CA GLY A 88 -4.79 -7.67 1.15
C GLY A 88 -3.40 -7.67 0.51
N ALA A 89 -2.38 -8.19 1.19
CA ALA A 89 -1.02 -8.27 0.65
C ALA A 89 -0.93 -9.22 -0.56
N ILE A 90 -1.58 -10.39 -0.49
CA ILE A 90 -1.62 -11.33 -1.63
C ILE A 90 -2.33 -10.69 -2.82
N LEU A 91 -3.49 -10.08 -2.59
CA LEU A 91 -4.28 -9.44 -3.63
C LEU A 91 -3.49 -8.31 -4.31
N GLY A 92 -2.89 -7.42 -3.51
CA GLY A 92 -2.05 -6.33 -4.01
C GLY A 92 -0.83 -6.83 -4.79
N SER A 93 -0.14 -7.86 -4.30
CA SER A 93 1.01 -8.45 -4.98
C SER A 93 0.62 -9.05 -6.33
N LEU A 94 -0.47 -9.82 -6.39
CA LEU A 94 -0.96 -10.41 -7.64
C LEU A 94 -1.31 -9.34 -8.67
N CYS A 95 -1.95 -8.24 -8.25
CA CYS A 95 -2.25 -7.12 -9.13
C CYS A 95 -0.98 -6.45 -9.67
N LEU A 96 0.02 -6.20 -8.81
CA LEU A 96 1.28 -5.60 -9.24
C LEU A 96 2.02 -6.49 -10.26
N PHE A 97 1.99 -7.82 -10.10
CA PHE A 97 2.56 -8.75 -11.08
C PHE A 97 1.77 -8.77 -12.39
N ALA A 98 0.46 -8.62 -12.34
CA ALA A 98 -0.38 -8.63 -13.53
C ALA A 98 -0.35 -7.30 -14.30
N PHE A 99 -0.01 -6.19 -13.63
CA PHE A 99 -0.06 -4.86 -14.21
C PHE A 99 0.77 -4.70 -15.50
N PRO A 100 2.06 -5.11 -15.55
CA PRO A 100 2.90 -4.98 -16.75
C PRO A 100 2.40 -5.81 -17.94
N THR A 101 1.57 -6.83 -17.68
CA THR A 101 1.00 -7.71 -18.71
C THR A 101 -0.37 -7.28 -19.20
N SER A 102 -0.83 -6.09 -18.81
CA SER A 102 -2.15 -5.58 -19.16
C SER A 102 -2.30 -5.40 -20.66
N PRO A 103 -3.26 -6.08 -21.31
CA PRO A 103 -3.40 -6.04 -22.77
C PRO A 103 -4.11 -4.76 -23.25
N VAL A 104 -4.91 -4.15 -22.41
CA VAL A 104 -5.73 -2.96 -22.72
C VAL A 104 -5.90 -2.08 -21.48
N LEU A 105 -6.14 -0.77 -21.72
CA LEU A 105 -6.32 0.24 -20.68
C LEU A 105 -7.35 -0.16 -19.61
N TRP A 106 -8.54 -0.60 -20.03
CA TRP A 106 -9.61 -0.92 -19.08
C TRP A 106 -9.31 -2.13 -18.18
N PHE A 107 -8.47 -3.04 -18.65
CA PHE A 107 -7.97 -4.14 -17.80
C PHE A 107 -7.02 -3.60 -16.73
N ALA A 108 -6.11 -2.70 -17.11
CA ALA A 108 -5.21 -2.03 -16.15
C ALA A 108 -5.97 -1.19 -15.12
N VAL A 109 -7.03 -0.48 -15.55
CA VAL A 109 -7.93 0.25 -14.63
C VAL A 109 -8.60 -0.71 -13.64
N GLY A 110 -9.10 -1.84 -14.11
CA GLY A 110 -9.68 -2.88 -13.24
C GLY A 110 -8.67 -3.41 -12.21
N LEU A 111 -7.43 -3.67 -12.64
CA LEU A 111 -6.34 -4.07 -11.75
C LEU A 111 -6.03 -2.99 -10.69
N LEU A 112 -6.06 -1.71 -11.08
CA LEU A 112 -5.87 -0.60 -10.14
C LEU A 112 -6.93 -0.62 -9.03
N TRP A 113 -8.21 -0.79 -9.37
CA TRP A 113 -9.28 -0.88 -8.39
C TRP A 113 -9.07 -2.05 -7.41
N ILE A 114 -8.69 -3.22 -7.92
CA ILE A 114 -8.42 -4.40 -7.09
C ILE A 114 -7.18 -4.18 -6.21
N LEU A 115 -6.12 -3.57 -6.76
CA LEU A 115 -4.90 -3.22 -6.04
C LEU A 115 -5.20 -2.27 -4.87
N ASP A 116 -5.99 -1.23 -5.12
CA ASP A 116 -6.39 -0.28 -4.09
C ASP A 116 -7.23 -0.93 -2.99
N VAL A 117 -8.17 -1.81 -3.36
CA VAL A 117 -8.92 -2.62 -2.38
C VAL A 117 -7.96 -3.46 -1.54
N GLY A 118 -6.99 -4.15 -2.16
CA GLY A 118 -6.00 -4.97 -1.46
C GLY A 118 -5.14 -4.15 -0.49
N ASN A 119 -4.61 -3.02 -0.94
CA ASN A 119 -3.79 -2.12 -0.13
C ASN A 119 -4.58 -1.55 1.05
N ASN A 120 -5.81 -1.08 0.84
CA ASN A 120 -6.68 -0.56 1.90
C ASN A 120 -7.12 -1.66 2.88
N MET A 121 -7.39 -2.87 2.37
CA MET A 121 -7.72 -4.05 3.18
C MET A 121 -6.57 -4.44 4.12
N ALA A 122 -5.33 -4.29 3.68
CA ALA A 122 -4.16 -4.56 4.52
C ALA A 122 -3.88 -3.40 5.50
N MET A 123 -4.00 -2.16 5.05
CA MET A 123 -3.58 -0.96 5.78
C MET A 123 -4.43 -0.70 7.02
N GLU A 124 -5.75 -0.74 6.92
CA GLU A 124 -6.65 -0.35 8.02
C GLU A 124 -6.54 -1.26 9.24
N PRO A 125 -6.64 -2.62 9.12
CA PRO A 125 -6.42 -3.48 10.26
C PRO A 125 -5.01 -3.38 10.83
N TYR A 126 -4.01 -3.02 10.00
CA TYR A 126 -2.63 -2.85 10.47
C TYR A 126 -2.48 -1.63 11.37
N ARG A 127 -3.10 -0.50 11.02
CA ARG A 127 -3.16 0.69 11.89
C ARG A 127 -3.83 0.38 13.22
N ALA A 128 -4.99 -0.28 13.17
CA ALA A 128 -5.72 -0.69 14.35
C ALA A 128 -4.93 -1.69 15.23
N PHE A 129 -4.10 -2.55 14.63
CA PHE A 129 -3.26 -3.53 15.34
C PHE A 129 -2.27 -2.84 16.30
N VAL A 130 -1.71 -1.71 15.93
CA VAL A 130 -0.83 -0.91 16.80
C VAL A 130 -1.60 -0.45 18.04
N GLY A 131 -2.80 0.12 17.84
CA GLY A 131 -3.68 0.52 18.93
C GLY A 131 -4.12 -0.65 19.83
N ASP A 132 -4.35 -1.83 19.24
CA ASP A 132 -4.75 -3.03 19.98
C ASP A 132 -3.62 -3.59 20.87
N LYS A 133 -2.37 -3.45 20.45
CA LYS A 133 -1.21 -4.07 21.12
C LYS A 133 -0.52 -3.17 22.13
N LEU A 134 -0.43 -1.87 21.87
CA LEU A 134 0.35 -0.95 22.69
C LEU A 134 -0.48 -0.36 23.83
N PRO A 135 0.14 -0.12 25.00
CA PRO A 135 -0.44 0.69 26.05
C PRO A 135 -0.45 2.17 25.62
N GLU A 136 -1.34 2.97 26.21
CA GLU A 136 -1.52 4.39 25.87
C GLU A 136 -0.20 5.19 25.82
N LYS A 137 0.71 4.92 26.79
CA LYS A 137 2.03 5.58 26.87
C LYS A 137 2.95 5.31 25.66
N GLN A 138 2.74 4.23 24.94
CA GLN A 138 3.58 3.82 23.79
C GLN A 138 2.89 4.00 22.44
N LEU A 139 1.63 4.45 22.39
CA LEU A 139 0.90 4.64 21.13
C LEU A 139 1.60 5.64 20.21
N SER A 140 2.08 6.76 20.79
CA SER A 140 2.80 7.77 20.00
C SER A 140 4.03 7.17 19.31
N LEU A 141 4.85 6.39 20.05
CA LEU A 141 6.01 5.72 19.50
C LEU A 141 5.61 4.70 18.42
N GLY A 142 4.52 3.95 18.64
CA GLY A 142 4.01 2.99 17.67
C GLY A 142 3.62 3.63 16.34
N TYR A 143 2.90 4.74 16.38
CA TYR A 143 2.51 5.48 15.17
C TYR A 143 3.66 6.23 14.51
N GLN A 144 4.63 6.73 15.29
CA GLN A 144 5.87 7.30 14.74
C GLN A 144 6.67 6.23 13.96
N MET A 145 6.74 5.01 14.48
CA MET A 145 7.35 3.89 13.74
C MET A 145 6.59 3.57 12.45
N GLN A 146 5.26 3.61 12.47
CA GLN A 146 4.50 3.45 11.21
C GLN A 146 4.85 4.56 10.22
N SER A 147 4.92 5.82 10.65
CA SER A 147 5.29 6.94 9.79
C SER A 147 6.70 6.80 9.20
N LEU A 148 7.65 6.26 9.98
CA LEU A 148 8.97 5.92 9.49
C LEU A 148 8.91 4.90 8.34
N PHE A 149 8.13 3.83 8.51
CA PHE A 149 7.95 2.81 7.47
C PHE A 149 7.14 3.29 6.27
N VAL A 150 6.25 4.28 6.44
CA VAL A 150 5.59 4.98 5.32
C VAL A 150 6.65 5.65 4.45
N GLY A 151 7.47 6.51 5.03
CA GLY A 151 8.54 7.20 4.30
C GLY A 151 9.55 6.25 3.67
N ALA A 152 10.01 5.25 4.43
CA ALA A 152 10.96 4.25 3.93
C ALA A 152 10.36 3.42 2.77
N GLY A 153 9.10 3.01 2.85
CA GLY A 153 8.43 2.24 1.80
C GLY A 153 8.32 3.02 0.50
N ILE A 154 7.92 4.28 0.56
CA ILE A 154 7.81 5.15 -0.62
C ILE A 154 9.19 5.42 -1.22
N LEU A 155 10.20 5.72 -0.40
CA LEU A 155 11.58 5.95 -0.86
C LEU A 155 12.15 4.70 -1.55
N LEU A 156 11.95 3.52 -0.96
CA LEU A 156 12.40 2.26 -1.55
C LEU A 156 11.66 1.94 -2.85
N ALA A 157 10.37 2.23 -2.94
CA ALA A 157 9.60 2.02 -4.17
C ALA A 157 10.14 2.89 -5.32
N ASN A 158 10.28 4.20 -5.09
CA ASN A 158 10.82 5.11 -6.09
C ASN A 158 12.29 4.78 -6.42
N GLY A 159 13.11 4.52 -5.40
CA GLY A 159 14.51 4.15 -5.57
C GLY A 159 14.69 2.84 -6.36
N SER A 160 13.81 1.85 -6.16
CA SER A 160 13.86 0.59 -6.91
C SER A 160 13.56 0.77 -8.41
N ILE A 161 12.62 1.66 -8.75
CA ILE A 161 12.32 2.00 -10.15
C ILE A 161 13.52 2.69 -10.80
N VAL A 162 14.10 3.71 -10.14
CA VAL A 162 15.29 4.43 -10.64
C VAL A 162 16.47 3.45 -10.80
N LEU A 163 16.71 2.61 -9.80
CA LEU A 163 17.79 1.62 -9.84
C LEU A 163 17.59 0.62 -10.99
N PHE A 164 16.36 0.14 -11.18
CA PHE A 164 16.03 -0.77 -12.27
C PHE A 164 16.25 -0.10 -13.63
N GLN A 165 15.82 1.15 -13.80
CA GLN A 165 16.08 1.93 -15.02
C GLN A 165 17.58 2.10 -15.27
N TYR A 166 18.37 2.40 -14.22
CA TYR A 166 19.82 2.55 -14.35
C TYR A 166 20.53 1.24 -14.72
N LEU A 167 20.10 0.10 -14.17
CA LEU A 167 20.76 -1.19 -14.39
C LEU A 167 20.33 -1.88 -15.71
N PHE A 168 19.08 -1.71 -16.12
CA PHE A 168 18.46 -2.48 -17.21
C PHE A 168 17.88 -1.59 -18.31
N GLY A 169 17.79 -0.28 -18.10
CA GLY A 169 17.31 0.70 -19.07
C GLY A 169 18.40 1.03 -20.09
N GLY A 170 18.75 0.07 -20.96
CA GLY A 170 19.47 0.37 -22.20
C GLY A 170 18.54 1.13 -23.14
N GLU A 171 18.87 2.40 -23.39
CA GLU A 171 18.20 3.36 -24.29
C GLU A 171 16.78 3.80 -23.89
N SER A 172 16.77 4.92 -23.20
CA SER A 172 15.73 5.97 -23.20
C SER A 172 14.26 5.51 -23.25
N VAL A 173 13.68 5.22 -22.09
CA VAL A 173 12.37 5.81 -21.84
C VAL A 173 12.64 7.28 -21.53
N GLU A 174 12.59 8.15 -22.53
CA GLU A 174 12.45 9.58 -22.30
C GLU A 174 11.28 9.76 -21.36
N VAL A 175 11.58 10.17 -20.15
CA VAL A 175 10.56 10.65 -19.22
C VAL A 175 9.92 11.83 -19.94
N ALA A 176 8.70 11.61 -20.44
CA ALA A 176 7.86 12.66 -21.00
C ALA A 176 7.68 13.73 -19.92
N GLY A 177 8.46 14.79 -19.99
CA GLY A 177 8.52 15.83 -18.97
C GLY A 177 9.62 16.87 -19.16
N THR A 178 10.37 16.86 -20.25
CA THR A 178 11.16 18.04 -20.65
C THR A 178 10.24 19.02 -21.35
N ILE A 179 9.81 20.03 -20.62
CA ILE A 179 9.15 21.23 -21.15
C ILE A 179 10.10 21.83 -22.21
N PRO A 180 9.71 21.97 -23.48
CA PRO A 180 10.51 22.73 -24.43
C PRO A 180 10.48 24.17 -24.00
N THR A 181 11.67 24.74 -23.85
CA THR A 181 11.89 26.21 -23.69
C THR A 181 11.46 26.97 -24.92
#